data_1e3af912760ba642f3a8bf9d7b548e1f
#
_entry.id   1e3af912760ba642f3a8bf9d7b548e1f
#
_cell.length_a   1.000
_cell.length_b   1.000
_cell.length_c   1.000
_cell.angle_alpha   90.00
_cell.angle_beta   90.00
_cell.angle_gamma   90.00
#
_symmetry.space_group_name_H-M   'P 1'
#
loop_
_entity.id
_entity.type
_entity.pdbx_description
1 polymer ?
#
loop_
_entity_poly.entity_id
_entity_poly.type
_entity_poly.pdbx_seq_one_letter_code
_entity_poly.pdbx_strand_id
1 'polypeptide(L)'
;MAKLFFRYGAMGSSKTANALMVEYNYRERGKKAVLAKPKTDTRDGRNIISSRIGLSSPCILVEELEQMPDEKIKGYDCVIVDEAQFCNKSQVELFVHIVDDLNIPVICYGLRADFKNELFEGSMWLLAWADVIEEIKTVCWCGKAAKCNARYDKNGIIRK
;
A
#
# COMPACT_ATOMS: atom_id res chain seq x y z
N MET A 1 -9.28 -18.69 -1.99
CA MET A 1 -9.89 -17.49 -2.55
C MET A 1 -9.06 -16.25 -2.27
N ALA A 2 -8.77 -15.47 -3.29
CA ALA A 2 -7.95 -14.27 -3.10
C ALA A 2 -8.72 -13.20 -2.33
N LYS A 3 -7.98 -12.32 -1.67
CA LYS A 3 -8.56 -11.23 -0.89
C LYS A 3 -7.89 -9.91 -1.20
N LEU A 4 -8.64 -8.83 -1.01
CA LEU A 4 -8.12 -7.48 -1.09
C LEU A 4 -7.75 -7.04 0.33
N PHE A 5 -6.48 -6.71 0.52
CA PHE A 5 -5.97 -6.27 1.82
C PHE A 5 -5.71 -4.77 1.79
N PHE A 6 -6.10 -4.08 2.84
CA PHE A 6 -5.66 -2.71 3.06
C PHE A 6 -4.87 -2.67 4.37
N ARG A 7 -3.57 -2.45 4.25
CA ARG A 7 -2.66 -2.32 5.39
C ARG A 7 -2.29 -0.85 5.53
N TYR A 8 -2.85 -0.21 6.53
CA TYR A 8 -2.62 1.22 6.72
C TYR A 8 -1.75 1.45 7.95
N GLY A 9 -1.13 2.62 8.00
CA GLY A 9 -0.31 3.00 9.14
C GLY A 9 -0.02 4.47 9.11
N ALA A 10 0.51 4.98 10.21
CA ALA A 10 0.88 6.38 10.32
C ALA A 10 2.13 6.66 9.47
N MET A 11 2.38 7.92 9.22
CA MET A 11 3.65 8.32 8.61
C MET A 11 4.78 7.85 9.50
N GLY A 12 5.83 7.34 8.88
CA GLY A 12 6.95 6.80 9.63
C GLY A 12 6.77 5.36 10.06
N SER A 13 5.62 4.75 9.76
CA SER A 13 5.46 3.32 9.97
C SER A 13 6.23 2.56 8.90
N SER A 14 6.34 1.25 9.07
CA SER A 14 7.14 0.42 8.18
C SER A 14 6.36 -0.08 6.95
N LYS A 15 5.41 0.72 6.45
CA LYS A 15 4.56 0.28 5.35
C LYS A 15 5.34 -0.11 4.11
N THR A 16 6.19 0.79 3.63
CA THR A 16 6.94 0.53 2.40
C THR A 16 7.91 -0.63 2.58
N ALA A 17 8.59 -0.70 3.72
CA ALA A 17 9.48 -1.82 3.99
C ALA A 17 8.71 -3.13 4.01
N ASN A 18 7.51 -3.12 4.61
CA ASN A 18 6.67 -4.32 4.65
C ASN A 18 6.28 -4.76 3.24
N ALA A 19 5.89 -3.79 2.39
CA ALA A 19 5.55 -4.10 1.00
C ALA A 19 6.72 -4.73 0.26
N LEU A 20 7.92 -4.17 0.44
CA LEU A 20 9.11 -4.70 -0.22
C LEU A 20 9.46 -6.09 0.29
N MET A 21 9.28 -6.35 1.58
CA MET A 21 9.55 -7.68 2.13
C MET A 21 8.56 -8.72 1.62
N VAL A 22 7.29 -8.34 1.43
CA VAL A 22 6.31 -9.28 0.89
C VAL A 22 6.68 -9.66 -0.55
N GLU A 23 7.09 -8.67 -1.36
CA GLU A 23 7.53 -8.96 -2.72
C GLU A 23 8.74 -9.87 -2.72
N TYR A 24 9.71 -9.59 -1.84
CA TYR A 24 10.90 -10.42 -1.72
C TYR A 24 10.54 -11.87 -1.36
N ASN A 25 9.62 -12.06 -0.43
CA ASN A 25 9.21 -13.39 -0.01
C ASN A 25 8.55 -14.17 -1.15
N TYR A 26 7.73 -13.51 -1.97
CA TYR A 26 7.15 -14.15 -3.14
C TYR A 26 8.24 -14.58 -4.12
N ARG A 27 9.19 -13.68 -4.38
CA ARG A 27 10.28 -13.96 -5.31
C ARG A 27 11.15 -15.11 -4.84
N GLU A 28 11.40 -15.20 -3.53
CA GLU A 28 12.17 -16.29 -2.95
C GLU A 28 11.49 -17.64 -3.13
N ARG A 29 10.18 -17.64 -3.29
CA ARG A 29 9.41 -18.88 -3.53
C ARG A 29 9.19 -19.14 -5.00
N GLY A 30 9.86 -18.41 -5.87
CA GLY A 30 9.70 -18.57 -7.31
C GLY A 30 8.40 -18.01 -7.86
N LYS A 31 7.74 -17.14 -7.10
CA LYS A 31 6.47 -16.52 -7.50
C LYS A 31 6.67 -15.07 -7.90
N LYS A 32 5.71 -14.55 -8.63
CA LYS A 32 5.79 -13.17 -9.14
C LYS A 32 4.81 -12.27 -8.41
N ALA A 33 5.32 -11.36 -7.61
CA ALA A 33 4.54 -10.28 -7.07
C ALA A 33 4.95 -9.00 -7.78
N VAL A 34 4.00 -8.22 -8.23
CA VAL A 34 4.28 -6.94 -8.88
C VAL A 34 4.06 -5.82 -7.89
N LEU A 35 5.03 -4.91 -7.83
CA LEU A 35 4.93 -3.70 -7.02
C LEU A 35 4.41 -2.58 -7.90
N ALA A 36 3.46 -1.82 -7.40
CA ALA A 36 2.87 -0.69 -8.10
C ALA A 36 2.69 0.48 -7.16
N LYS A 37 2.69 1.68 -7.71
CA LYS A 37 2.36 2.90 -6.96
C LYS A 37 1.63 3.85 -7.88
N PRO A 38 0.77 4.74 -7.33
CA PRO A 38 0.10 5.71 -8.19
C PRO A 38 1.08 6.76 -8.71
N LYS A 39 0.75 7.30 -9.85
CA LYS A 39 1.59 8.27 -10.54
C LYS A 39 1.87 9.52 -9.71
N THR A 40 0.98 9.86 -8.80
CA THR A 40 1.13 11.04 -7.97
C THR A 40 2.30 10.97 -7.00
N ASP A 41 2.83 9.77 -6.75
CA ASP A 41 3.97 9.62 -5.87
C ASP A 41 5.25 9.61 -6.70
N THR A 42 5.97 10.73 -6.70
CA THR A 42 7.20 10.87 -7.48
C THR A 42 8.43 11.08 -6.62
N ARG A 43 8.33 10.89 -5.30
CA ARG A 43 9.43 11.17 -4.38
C ARG A 43 10.70 10.39 -4.69
N ASP A 44 10.56 9.13 -5.02
CA ASP A 44 11.69 8.23 -5.24
C ASP A 44 11.98 7.99 -6.71
N GLY A 45 11.36 8.80 -7.57
CA GLY A 45 11.42 8.54 -8.98
C GLY A 45 10.17 7.78 -9.43
N ARG A 46 9.99 7.74 -10.74
CA ARG A 46 8.72 7.29 -11.29
C ARG A 46 8.46 5.80 -11.09
N ASN A 47 9.49 5.00 -11.23
CA ASN A 47 9.33 3.54 -11.24
C ASN A 47 10.14 2.85 -10.14
N ILE A 48 10.28 3.52 -9.01
CA ILE A 48 11.05 2.99 -7.88
C ILE A 48 10.26 3.19 -6.59
N ILE A 49 10.25 2.17 -5.77
CA ILE A 49 9.74 2.26 -4.40
C ILE A 49 10.93 2.12 -3.46
N SER A 50 11.06 3.06 -2.53
CA SER A 50 12.16 3.06 -1.57
C SER A 50 11.62 3.24 -0.15
N SER A 51 12.21 2.50 0.78
CA SER A 51 11.88 2.65 2.19
C SER A 51 12.92 3.52 2.89
N ARG A 52 12.57 4.01 4.08
CA ARG A 52 13.48 4.84 4.85
C ARG A 52 14.68 4.08 5.38
N ILE A 53 14.60 2.76 5.42
CA ILE A 53 15.71 1.93 5.90
C ILE A 53 16.63 1.48 4.78
N GLY A 54 16.47 2.05 3.59
CA GLY A 54 17.39 1.81 2.49
C GLY A 54 17.01 0.70 1.53
N LEU A 55 15.88 0.03 1.76
CA LEU A 55 15.40 -0.96 0.81
C LEU A 55 14.75 -0.26 -0.38
N SER A 56 14.98 -0.77 -1.58
CA SER A 56 14.32 -0.22 -2.76
C SER A 56 14.07 -1.32 -3.78
N SER A 57 13.16 -1.07 -4.69
CA SER A 57 12.83 -2.01 -5.74
C SER A 57 12.17 -1.29 -6.90
N PRO A 58 12.36 -1.78 -8.14
CA PRO A 58 11.58 -1.27 -9.26
C PRO A 58 10.09 -1.55 -9.07
N CYS A 59 9.27 -0.70 -9.63
CA CYS A 59 7.83 -0.86 -9.60
C CYS A 59 7.22 -0.38 -10.90
N ILE A 60 5.93 -0.69 -11.10
CA ILE A 60 5.17 -0.09 -12.18
C ILE A 60 4.24 0.96 -11.57
N LEU A 61 3.61 1.75 -12.43
CA LEU A 61 2.59 2.68 -11.97
C LEU A 61 1.23 1.98 -11.99
N VAL A 62 0.35 2.39 -11.07
CA VAL A 62 -1.02 1.86 -11.08
C VAL A 62 -1.69 2.16 -12.42
N GLU A 63 -1.37 3.32 -13.01
CA GLU A 63 -1.87 3.70 -14.32
C GLU A 63 -1.44 2.72 -15.41
N GLU A 64 -0.24 2.14 -15.29
CA GLU A 64 0.19 1.10 -16.22
C GLU A 64 -0.58 -0.19 -16.01
N LEU A 65 -0.89 -0.50 -14.76
CA LEU A 65 -1.70 -1.68 -14.44
C LEU A 65 -3.10 -1.54 -15.04
N GLU A 66 -3.65 -0.31 -15.03
CA GLU A 66 -4.95 -0.05 -15.63
C GLU A 66 -4.98 -0.34 -17.15
N GLN A 67 -3.83 -0.20 -17.79
CA GLN A 67 -3.73 -0.42 -19.24
C GLN A 67 -3.45 -1.88 -19.60
N MET A 68 -3.16 -2.71 -18.61
CA MET A 68 -2.84 -4.10 -18.89
C MET A 68 -4.10 -4.92 -19.17
N PRO A 69 -4.08 -5.80 -20.17
CA PRO A 69 -5.17 -6.75 -20.34
C PRO A 69 -5.13 -7.77 -19.21
N ASP A 70 -6.29 -8.35 -18.90
CA ASP A 70 -6.40 -9.35 -17.85
C ASP A 70 -5.43 -10.51 -18.04
N GLU A 71 -5.21 -10.90 -19.28
CA GLU A 71 -4.28 -12.00 -19.57
C GLU A 71 -2.88 -11.74 -19.06
N LYS A 72 -2.44 -10.48 -19.13
CA LYS A 72 -1.12 -10.13 -18.62
C LYS A 72 -1.11 -10.07 -17.10
N ILE A 73 -2.17 -9.54 -16.51
CA ILE A 73 -2.28 -9.47 -15.04
C ILE A 73 -2.29 -10.87 -14.44
N LYS A 74 -2.92 -11.82 -15.12
CA LYS A 74 -2.97 -13.21 -14.65
C LYS A 74 -1.59 -13.86 -14.53
N GLY A 75 -0.55 -13.25 -15.10
CA GLY A 75 0.81 -13.75 -14.95
C GLY A 75 1.42 -13.46 -13.59
N TYR A 76 0.76 -12.64 -12.78
CA TYR A 76 1.25 -12.32 -11.44
C TYR A 76 0.55 -13.17 -10.40
N ASP A 77 1.29 -13.49 -9.34
CA ASP A 77 0.75 -14.23 -8.20
C ASP A 77 0.21 -13.31 -7.12
N CYS A 78 0.60 -12.06 -7.15
CA CYS A 78 0.16 -11.04 -6.18
C CYS A 78 0.40 -9.66 -6.75
N VAL A 79 -0.46 -8.71 -6.40
CA VAL A 79 -0.27 -7.29 -6.72
C VAL A 79 -0.11 -6.55 -5.40
N ILE A 80 0.96 -5.77 -5.30
CA ILE A 80 1.27 -5.00 -4.09
C ILE A 80 1.28 -3.54 -4.48
N VAL A 81 0.45 -2.74 -3.83
CA VAL A 81 0.30 -1.32 -4.15
C VAL A 81 0.79 -0.49 -2.96
N ASP A 82 1.79 0.35 -3.20
CA ASP A 82 2.25 1.29 -2.20
C ASP A 82 1.64 2.67 -2.45
N GLU A 83 1.56 3.49 -1.42
CA GLU A 83 0.95 4.82 -1.48
C GLU A 83 -0.48 4.78 -2.02
N ALA A 84 -1.21 3.77 -1.62
CA ALA A 84 -2.55 3.50 -2.15
C ALA A 84 -3.57 4.58 -1.79
N GLN A 85 -3.27 5.43 -0.81
CA GLN A 85 -4.16 6.54 -0.45
C GLN A 85 -4.37 7.51 -1.61
N PHE A 86 -3.45 7.55 -2.55
CA PHE A 86 -3.54 8.45 -3.70
C PHE A 86 -4.29 7.84 -4.88
N CYS A 87 -4.76 6.61 -4.76
CA CYS A 87 -5.55 5.98 -5.81
C CYS A 87 -6.95 6.59 -5.84
N ASN A 88 -7.58 6.57 -7.01
CA ASN A 88 -8.96 7.02 -7.15
C ASN A 88 -9.90 5.82 -7.12
N LYS A 89 -11.19 6.10 -7.19
CA LYS A 89 -12.23 5.07 -7.12
C LYS A 89 -12.05 4.00 -8.19
N SER A 90 -11.81 4.42 -9.43
CA SER A 90 -11.73 3.45 -10.53
C SER A 90 -10.51 2.54 -10.38
N GLN A 91 -9.43 3.05 -9.79
CA GLN A 91 -8.25 2.21 -9.53
C GLN A 91 -8.54 1.19 -8.45
N VAL A 92 -9.26 1.57 -7.41
CA VAL A 92 -9.66 0.61 -6.38
C VAL A 92 -10.64 -0.41 -6.95
N GLU A 93 -11.52 0.01 -7.85
CA GLU A 93 -12.40 -0.94 -8.56
C GLU A 93 -11.58 -1.96 -9.35
N LEU A 94 -10.49 -1.52 -9.97
CA LEU A 94 -9.59 -2.44 -10.66
C LEU A 94 -9.03 -3.48 -9.69
N PHE A 95 -8.64 -3.05 -8.49
CA PHE A 95 -8.11 -3.99 -7.50
C PHE A 95 -9.17 -5.02 -7.10
N VAL A 96 -10.42 -4.58 -6.94
CA VAL A 96 -11.52 -5.50 -6.65
C VAL A 96 -11.69 -6.50 -7.81
N HIS A 97 -11.63 -6.04 -9.03
CA HIS A 97 -11.72 -6.91 -10.20
C HIS A 97 -10.59 -7.96 -10.21
N ILE A 98 -9.37 -7.54 -9.91
CA ILE A 98 -8.23 -8.45 -9.89
C ILE A 98 -8.45 -9.54 -8.84
N VAL A 99 -8.96 -9.16 -7.68
CA VAL A 99 -9.21 -10.13 -6.60
C VAL A 99 -10.38 -11.04 -6.94
N ASP A 100 -11.51 -10.46 -7.33
CA ASP A 100 -12.76 -11.22 -7.46
C ASP A 100 -12.82 -12.01 -8.76
N ASP A 101 -12.36 -11.44 -9.86
CA ASP A 101 -12.52 -12.07 -11.17
C ASP A 101 -11.26 -12.79 -11.61
N LEU A 102 -10.08 -12.32 -11.25
CA LEU A 102 -8.83 -12.96 -11.63
C LEU A 102 -8.25 -13.85 -10.52
N ASN A 103 -8.83 -13.77 -9.34
CA ASN A 103 -8.41 -14.57 -8.17
C ASN A 103 -6.94 -14.36 -7.83
N ILE A 104 -6.51 -13.10 -7.83
CA ILE A 104 -5.15 -12.71 -7.47
C ILE A 104 -5.22 -11.79 -6.26
N PRO A 105 -4.49 -12.08 -5.18
CA PRO A 105 -4.52 -11.19 -4.00
C PRO A 105 -3.90 -9.84 -4.32
N VAL A 106 -4.52 -8.79 -3.79
CA VAL A 106 -4.01 -7.43 -3.90
C VAL A 106 -3.81 -6.89 -2.50
N ILE A 107 -2.59 -6.44 -2.21
CA ILE A 107 -2.24 -5.89 -0.91
C ILE A 107 -1.92 -4.42 -1.10
N CYS A 108 -2.72 -3.56 -0.48
CA CYS A 108 -2.55 -2.11 -0.59
C CYS A 108 -2.01 -1.54 0.72
N TYR A 109 -1.00 -0.70 0.61
CA TYR A 109 -0.39 -0.03 1.75
C TYR A 109 -0.60 1.46 1.61
N GLY A 110 -0.95 2.13 2.70
CA GLY A 110 -1.12 3.56 2.63
C GLY A 110 -1.52 4.19 3.95
N LEU A 111 -1.75 5.50 3.89
CA LEU A 111 -2.26 6.26 5.02
C LEU A 111 -3.78 6.20 5.02
N ARG A 112 -4.38 6.11 6.19
CA ARG A 112 -5.83 6.10 6.29
C ARG A 112 -6.40 7.51 6.08
N ALA A 113 -5.82 8.49 6.74
CA ALA A 113 -6.33 9.84 6.72
C ALA A 113 -5.18 10.84 6.73
N ASP A 114 -5.48 12.07 6.30
CA ASP A 114 -4.49 13.14 6.32
C ASP A 114 -4.38 13.75 7.72
N PHE A 115 -3.57 14.80 7.85
CA PHE A 115 -3.34 15.42 9.16
C PHE A 115 -4.58 16.11 9.73
N LYS A 116 -5.60 16.33 8.92
CA LYS A 116 -6.88 16.88 9.37
C LYS A 116 -7.89 15.80 9.73
N ASN A 117 -7.46 14.52 9.74
CA ASN A 117 -8.33 13.37 9.98
C ASN A 117 -9.39 13.17 8.89
N GLU A 118 -9.13 13.68 7.70
CA GLU A 118 -9.99 13.44 6.55
C GLU A 118 -9.42 12.27 5.75
N LEU A 119 -10.29 11.37 5.33
CA LEU A 119 -9.87 10.21 4.57
C LEU A 119 -9.37 10.60 3.19
N PHE A 120 -8.25 10.01 2.78
CA PHE A 120 -7.85 10.07 1.38
C PHE A 120 -8.85 9.28 0.54
N GLU A 121 -8.99 9.65 -0.72
CA GLU A 121 -9.95 9.00 -1.61
C GLU A 121 -9.68 7.50 -1.72
N GLY A 122 -8.44 7.12 -1.99
CA GLY A 122 -8.11 5.70 -2.11
C GLY A 122 -8.37 4.94 -0.82
N SER A 123 -8.02 5.56 0.31
CA SER A 123 -8.23 4.92 1.60
C SER A 123 -9.71 4.74 1.91
N MET A 124 -10.54 5.71 1.54
CA MET A 124 -11.98 5.61 1.74
C MET A 124 -12.54 4.39 1.03
N TRP A 125 -12.21 4.22 -0.25
CA TRP A 125 -12.74 3.10 -1.01
C TRP A 125 -12.14 1.77 -0.57
N LEU A 126 -10.87 1.77 -0.16
CA LEU A 126 -10.25 0.56 0.36
C LEU A 126 -10.87 0.15 1.69
N LEU A 127 -11.14 1.11 2.58
CA LEU A 127 -11.83 0.79 3.83
C LEU A 127 -13.23 0.22 3.57
N ALA A 128 -13.90 0.71 2.53
CA ALA A 128 -15.23 0.23 2.19
C ALA A 128 -15.22 -1.17 1.56
N TRP A 129 -14.22 -1.47 0.74
CA TRP A 129 -14.23 -2.66 -0.11
C TRP A 129 -13.21 -3.74 0.22
N ALA A 130 -12.23 -3.47 1.07
CA ALA A 130 -11.21 -4.47 1.39
C ALA A 130 -11.82 -5.62 2.19
N ASP A 131 -11.33 -6.81 1.92
CA ASP A 131 -11.73 -8.00 2.67
C ASP A 131 -11.03 -8.08 4.02
N VAL A 132 -9.80 -7.57 4.08
CA VAL A 132 -8.99 -7.58 5.30
C VAL A 132 -8.40 -6.18 5.48
N ILE A 133 -8.59 -5.62 6.66
CA ILE A 133 -8.05 -4.31 7.01
C ILE A 133 -7.16 -4.48 8.21
N GLU A 134 -5.90 -4.08 8.07
CA GLU A 134 -4.90 -4.26 9.12
C GLU A 134 -4.13 -2.96 9.34
N GLU A 135 -3.80 -2.69 10.59
CA GLU A 135 -2.97 -1.55 10.92
C GLU A 135 -1.52 -1.98 11.10
N ILE A 136 -0.59 -1.28 10.45
CA ILE A 136 0.83 -1.49 10.64
C ILE A 136 1.31 -0.46 11.64
N LYS A 137 1.85 -0.92 12.75
CA LYS A 137 2.27 -0.04 13.84
C LYS A 137 3.76 0.19 13.79
N THR A 138 4.16 1.40 14.13
CA THR A 138 5.56 1.75 14.27
C THR A 138 5.93 1.66 15.74
N VAL A 139 7.02 0.97 16.01
CA VAL A 139 7.53 0.87 17.40
C VAL A 139 8.47 2.04 17.64
N CYS A 140 8.19 2.83 18.67
CA CYS A 140 9.04 3.96 19.01
C CYS A 140 10.24 3.50 19.86
N TRP A 141 11.13 4.45 20.17
CA TRP A 141 12.31 4.16 20.98
C TRP A 141 12.00 3.50 22.31
N CYS A 142 10.86 3.86 22.90
CA CYS A 142 10.46 3.33 24.20
C CYS A 142 9.73 1.99 24.10
N GLY A 143 9.62 1.43 22.91
CA GLY A 143 8.93 0.16 22.69
C GLY A 143 7.43 0.29 22.50
N LYS A 144 6.90 1.51 22.50
CA LYS A 144 5.47 1.72 22.29
C LYS A 144 5.16 1.88 20.82
N ALA A 145 4.00 1.40 20.42
CA ALA A 145 3.57 1.53 19.04
C ALA A 145 3.03 2.93 18.78
N ALA A 146 3.40 3.51 17.64
CA ALA A 146 2.81 4.76 17.17
C ALA A 146 1.52 4.43 16.40
N LYS A 147 0.47 5.20 16.63
CA LYS A 147 -0.84 4.91 16.06
C LYS A 147 -1.35 5.95 15.10
N CYS A 148 -0.76 7.14 15.09
CA CYS A 148 -1.27 8.26 14.31
C CYS A 148 -0.20 8.82 13.43
N ASN A 149 -0.63 9.59 12.42
CA ASN A 149 0.30 10.41 11.66
C ASN A 149 0.96 11.38 12.61
N ALA A 150 2.11 11.90 12.20
CA ALA A 150 2.94 12.72 13.03
C ALA A 150 2.27 14.04 13.39
N ARG A 151 1.38 13.99 14.33
CA ARG A 151 0.77 15.15 14.96
C ARG A 151 1.10 15.05 16.43
N TYR A 152 1.62 16.13 16.95
CA TYR A 152 2.04 16.16 18.34
C TYR A 152 1.23 17.20 19.07
N ASP A 153 0.92 16.92 20.32
CA ASP A 153 0.27 17.90 21.14
C ASP A 153 1.30 18.93 21.62
N LYS A 154 0.84 19.83 22.43
CA LYS A 154 1.66 20.92 22.93
C LYS A 154 2.86 20.47 23.72
N ASN A 155 2.87 19.24 24.18
CA ASN A 155 3.97 18.69 24.95
C ASN A 155 4.90 17.85 24.11
N GLY A 156 4.74 17.87 22.78
CA GLY A 156 5.55 17.06 21.91
C GLY A 156 5.10 15.62 21.85
N ILE A 157 3.94 15.32 22.39
CA ILE A 157 3.39 13.98 22.40
C ILE A 157 2.42 13.86 21.25
N ILE A 158 2.51 12.75 20.53
CA ILE A 158 1.64 12.53 19.38
C ILE A 158 0.19 12.52 19.81
N ARG A 159 -0.63 13.23 19.07
CA ARG A 159 -2.06 13.21 19.25
C ARG A 159 -2.76 12.98 17.94
N LYS A 160 -4.01 12.62 18.06
CA LYS A 160 -4.81 12.40 16.87
C LYS A 160 -5.22 13.69 16.27
#